data_0bb5e2fa73c0782fc541a62381b9338d
#
_entry.id   0bb5e2fa73c0782fc541a62381b9338d
#
_cell.length_a   1.000
_cell.length_b   1.000
_cell.length_c   1.000
_cell.angle_alpha   90.00
_cell.angle_beta   90.00
_cell.angle_gamma   90.00
#
_symmetry.space_group_name_H-M   'P 1'
#
loop_
_entity.id
_entity.type
_entity.pdbx_description
1 polymer ?
#
loop_
_entity_poly.entity_id
_entity_poly.type
_entity_poly.pdbx_seq_one_letter_code
_entity_poly.pdbx_strand_id
1 'polypeptide(L)'
;GELNIFNLRQAMHGLFVKYDLQREYKNRKHDLVLDIVLVLMFGGNDFVPPIECYKIRNNGWHNLLHLYSTNQVRLVQHKTIVWEEFHRFIQILSSSEDRINKGNYKKMTFKSKQEFERPTNVKDAIALYYNDPFFHPHHPLHHVYGDAWKTIRYNTNHDTWKSQYYANSFDSSTNMVDVCANYYESII
;
A
#
# COMPACT_ATOMS: atom_id res chain seq x y z
N GLY A 1 -24.37 15.42 -16.84
CA GLY A 1 -23.43 14.73 -15.99
C GLY A 1 -23.78 15.01 -14.53
N GLU A 2 -23.85 13.99 -13.69
CA GLU A 2 -24.03 14.17 -12.25
C GLU A 2 -22.80 14.80 -11.64
N LEU A 3 -22.99 15.87 -10.86
CA LEU A 3 -21.92 16.53 -10.14
C LEU A 3 -21.75 15.83 -8.78
N ASN A 4 -20.71 15.03 -8.63
CA ASN A 4 -20.39 14.40 -7.36
C ASN A 4 -19.62 15.38 -6.47
N ILE A 5 -20.29 15.95 -5.46
CA ILE A 5 -19.67 16.85 -4.48
C ILE A 5 -19.11 15.99 -3.33
N PHE A 6 -17.80 15.96 -3.21
CA PHE A 6 -17.13 15.29 -2.09
C PHE A 6 -16.99 16.25 -0.90
N ASN A 7 -17.65 15.94 0.21
CA ASN A 7 -17.52 16.71 1.45
C ASN A 7 -16.31 16.26 2.25
N LEU A 8 -15.17 16.92 2.03
CA LEU A 8 -13.89 16.60 2.68
C LEU A 8 -13.99 16.62 4.21
N ARG A 9 -14.73 17.60 4.79
CA ARG A 9 -14.89 17.70 6.25
C ARG A 9 -15.62 16.49 6.82
N GLN A 10 -16.66 16.04 6.15
CA GLN A 10 -17.44 14.87 6.57
C GLN A 10 -16.63 13.58 6.41
N ALA A 11 -15.87 13.46 5.34
CA ALA A 11 -14.98 12.33 5.11
C ALA A 11 -13.89 12.24 6.19
N MET A 12 -13.24 13.35 6.51
CA MET A 12 -12.24 13.44 7.60
C MET A 12 -12.85 13.08 8.96
N HIS A 13 -14.05 13.56 9.24
CA HIS A 13 -14.76 13.20 10.48
C HIS A 13 -15.02 11.67 10.54
N GLY A 14 -15.54 11.09 9.46
CA GLY A 14 -15.78 9.65 9.37
C GLY A 14 -14.49 8.83 9.58
N LEU A 15 -13.38 9.30 9.02
CA LEU A 15 -12.07 8.69 9.21
C LEU A 15 -11.63 8.73 10.68
N PHE A 16 -11.76 9.87 11.35
CA PHE A 16 -11.38 9.99 12.76
C PHE A 16 -12.26 9.13 13.67
N VAL A 17 -13.55 9.00 13.37
CA VAL A 17 -14.45 8.09 14.10
C VAL A 17 -14.03 6.65 13.90
N LYS A 18 -13.77 6.25 12.65
CA LYS A 18 -13.42 4.87 12.29
C LYS A 18 -12.14 4.37 12.97
N TYR A 19 -11.16 5.25 13.17
CA TYR A 19 -9.86 4.90 13.73
C TYR A 19 -9.65 5.43 15.17
N ASP A 20 -10.73 5.85 15.83
CA ASP A 20 -10.70 6.36 17.22
C ASP A 20 -9.72 7.52 17.45
N LEU A 21 -9.65 8.44 16.49
CA LEU A 21 -8.74 9.59 16.51
C LEU A 21 -9.40 10.90 16.96
N GLN A 22 -10.65 10.87 17.44
CA GLN A 22 -11.40 12.09 17.81
C GLN A 22 -10.73 12.86 18.95
N ARG A 23 -10.16 12.14 19.93
CA ARG A 23 -9.43 12.74 21.04
C ARG A 23 -8.16 13.44 20.57
N GLU A 24 -7.39 12.78 19.71
CA GLU A 24 -6.19 13.35 19.09
C GLU A 24 -6.54 14.58 18.24
N TYR A 25 -7.63 14.51 17.47
CA TYR A 25 -8.12 15.64 16.67
C TYR A 25 -8.45 16.87 17.50
N LYS A 26 -9.05 16.71 18.68
CA LYS A 26 -9.34 17.84 19.60
C LYS A 26 -8.07 18.50 20.14
N ASN A 27 -7.06 17.68 20.44
CA ASN A 27 -5.87 18.13 21.15
C ASN A 27 -4.76 18.65 20.23
N ARG A 28 -4.64 18.07 19.00
CA ARG A 28 -3.53 18.35 18.07
C ARG A 28 -3.97 18.32 16.59
N LYS A 29 -5.06 19.00 16.31
CA LYS A 29 -5.75 18.97 15.01
C LYS A 29 -4.84 19.09 13.79
N HIS A 30 -3.95 20.09 13.80
CA HIS A 30 -3.08 20.37 12.65
C HIS A 30 -2.01 19.29 12.47
N ASP A 31 -1.38 18.87 13.55
CA ASP A 31 -0.36 17.82 13.51
C ASP A 31 -0.96 16.46 13.14
N LEU A 32 -2.19 16.16 13.64
CA LEU A 32 -2.88 14.93 13.25
C LEU A 32 -3.20 14.88 11.74
N VAL A 33 -3.61 16.00 11.16
CA VAL A 33 -3.86 16.04 9.70
C VAL A 33 -2.57 15.78 8.94
N LEU A 34 -1.46 16.36 9.36
CA LEU A 34 -0.14 16.12 8.76
C LEU A 34 0.33 14.67 8.96
N ASP A 35 0.10 14.09 10.15
CA ASP A 35 0.35 12.67 10.39
C ASP A 35 -0.40 11.78 9.39
N ILE A 36 -1.71 12.04 9.21
CA ILE A 36 -2.54 11.24 8.29
C ILE A 36 -2.04 11.37 6.85
N VAL A 37 -1.69 12.58 6.42
CA VAL A 37 -1.11 12.80 5.08
C VAL A 37 0.18 11.99 4.92
N LEU A 38 1.10 12.11 5.87
CA LEU A 38 2.39 11.40 5.86
C LEU A 38 2.20 9.87 5.87
N VAL A 39 1.29 9.36 6.68
CA VAL A 39 0.95 7.92 6.72
C VAL A 39 0.40 7.44 5.37
N LEU A 40 -0.48 8.21 4.74
CA LEU A 40 -1.09 7.83 3.47
C LEU A 40 -0.13 7.89 2.28
N MET A 41 0.96 8.67 2.38
CA MET A 41 2.01 8.71 1.35
C MET A 41 2.63 7.32 1.12
N PHE A 42 2.73 6.46 2.14
CA PHE A 42 3.20 5.07 1.99
C PHE A 42 2.28 4.20 1.13
N GLY A 43 1.02 4.60 0.97
CA GLY A 43 0.06 3.96 0.07
C GLY A 43 0.24 4.33 -1.40
N GLY A 44 1.15 5.24 -1.69
CA GLY A 44 1.46 5.77 -3.01
C GLY A 44 0.54 6.91 -3.46
N ASN A 45 1.04 7.68 -4.40
CA ASN A 45 0.33 8.76 -5.08
C ASN A 45 0.84 8.88 -6.53
N ASP A 46 0.51 9.96 -7.22
CA ASP A 46 0.91 10.18 -8.63
C ASP A 46 2.43 10.33 -8.83
N PHE A 47 3.19 10.60 -7.77
CA PHE A 47 4.63 10.87 -7.81
C PHE A 47 5.46 9.78 -7.13
N VAL A 48 4.92 9.17 -6.08
CA VAL A 48 5.63 8.18 -5.24
C VAL A 48 4.92 6.84 -5.33
N PRO A 49 5.62 5.77 -5.73
CA PRO A 49 5.03 4.43 -5.80
C PRO A 49 4.63 3.94 -4.39
N PRO A 50 3.57 3.14 -4.28
CA PRO A 50 3.19 2.55 -3.01
C PRO A 50 4.18 1.47 -2.57
N ILE A 51 4.37 1.32 -1.27
CA ILE A 51 4.94 0.09 -0.72
C ILE A 51 4.00 -1.07 -1.08
N GLU A 52 4.54 -2.18 -1.58
CA GLU A 52 3.79 -3.29 -2.19
C GLU A 52 2.60 -3.78 -1.34
N CYS A 53 2.83 -3.98 -0.05
CA CYS A 53 1.80 -4.47 0.87
C CYS A 53 0.74 -3.42 1.24
N TYR A 54 1.03 -2.13 0.99
CA TYR A 54 0.16 -1.01 1.36
C TYR A 54 -0.55 -0.36 0.17
N LYS A 55 -0.54 -0.98 -1.00
CA LYS A 55 -1.31 -0.51 -2.15
C LYS A 55 -2.79 -0.33 -1.80
N ILE A 56 -3.38 0.75 -2.29
CA ILE A 56 -4.81 1.09 -2.06
C ILE A 56 -5.72 -0.09 -2.40
N ARG A 57 -5.46 -0.78 -3.52
CA ARG A 57 -6.25 -1.94 -3.97
C ARG A 57 -6.21 -3.13 -3.02
N ASN A 58 -5.16 -3.24 -2.22
CA ASN A 58 -4.98 -4.30 -1.22
C ASN A 58 -5.41 -3.86 0.18
N ASN A 59 -6.31 -2.90 0.27
CA ASN A 59 -6.74 -2.31 1.54
C ASN A 59 -5.61 -1.58 2.29
N GLY A 60 -4.61 -1.09 1.53
CA GLY A 60 -3.38 -0.51 2.08
C GLY A 60 -3.62 0.66 3.01
N TRP A 61 -4.47 1.61 2.63
CA TRP A 61 -4.80 2.75 3.48
C TRP A 61 -5.44 2.34 4.80
N HIS A 62 -6.32 1.33 4.78
CA HIS A 62 -6.89 0.81 6.01
C HIS A 62 -5.81 0.22 6.92
N ASN A 63 -4.91 -0.59 6.36
CA ASN A 63 -3.80 -1.19 7.10
C ASN A 63 -2.86 -0.12 7.69
N LEU A 64 -2.50 0.89 6.90
CA LEU A 64 -1.66 2.01 7.35
C LEU A 64 -2.29 2.77 8.51
N LEU A 65 -3.54 3.21 8.36
CA LEU A 65 -4.25 3.95 9.40
C LEU A 65 -4.54 3.12 10.64
N HIS A 66 -4.81 1.83 10.48
CA HIS A 66 -4.97 0.91 11.59
C HIS A 66 -3.67 0.74 12.39
N LEU A 67 -2.54 0.53 11.71
CA LEU A 67 -1.24 0.44 12.37
C LEU A 67 -0.86 1.76 13.06
N TYR A 68 -1.13 2.89 12.43
CA TYR A 68 -0.91 4.21 13.00
C TYR A 68 -1.71 4.41 14.29
N SER A 69 -3.03 4.17 14.25
CA SER A 69 -3.91 4.42 15.40
C SER A 69 -3.70 3.44 16.54
N THR A 70 -3.60 2.14 16.27
CA THR A 70 -3.40 1.10 17.29
C THR A 70 -2.08 1.24 18.03
N ASN A 71 -1.04 1.69 17.36
CA ASN A 71 0.27 1.91 17.97
C ASN A 71 0.45 3.32 18.54
N GLN A 72 -0.59 4.17 18.48
CA GLN A 72 -0.59 5.52 19.04
C GLN A 72 0.62 6.35 18.56
N VAL A 73 0.95 6.24 17.28
CA VAL A 73 2.08 6.95 16.67
C VAL A 73 1.77 8.44 16.55
N ARG A 74 2.77 9.28 16.70
CA ARG A 74 2.69 10.75 16.56
C ARG A 74 3.85 11.25 15.73
N LEU A 75 3.67 11.25 14.40
CA LEU A 75 4.75 11.55 13.44
C LEU A 75 5.12 13.02 13.41
N VAL A 76 4.16 13.91 13.69
CA VAL A 76 4.34 15.36 13.59
C VAL A 76 4.01 16.01 14.93
N GLN A 77 4.86 16.93 15.34
CA GLN A 77 4.65 17.80 16.51
C GLN A 77 5.06 19.23 16.15
N HIS A 78 4.18 20.19 16.41
CA HIS A 78 4.40 21.59 16.04
C HIS A 78 4.79 21.78 14.56
N LYS A 79 4.15 21.02 13.68
CA LYS A 79 4.40 20.98 12.22
C LYS A 79 5.80 20.48 11.83
N THR A 80 6.51 19.84 12.73
CA THR A 80 7.84 19.27 12.50
C THR A 80 7.78 17.75 12.66
N ILE A 81 8.50 17.01 11.82
CA ILE A 81 8.58 15.54 11.91
C ILE A 81 9.34 15.16 13.18
N VAL A 82 8.75 14.24 13.95
CA VAL A 82 9.38 13.58 15.09
C VAL A 82 10.09 12.33 14.60
N TRP A 83 11.38 12.43 14.31
CA TRP A 83 12.17 11.37 13.66
C TRP A 83 12.16 10.05 14.42
N GLU A 84 12.18 10.07 15.74
CA GLU A 84 12.09 8.86 16.57
C GLU A 84 10.77 8.12 16.34
N GLU A 85 9.65 8.83 16.31
CA GLU A 85 8.34 8.28 16.06
C GLU A 85 8.20 7.82 14.60
N PHE A 86 8.82 8.54 13.67
CA PHE A 86 8.87 8.15 12.28
C PHE A 86 9.64 6.81 12.10
N HIS A 87 10.82 6.67 12.69
CA HIS A 87 11.57 5.42 12.69
C HIS A 87 10.78 4.28 13.34
N ARG A 88 10.14 4.55 14.49
CA ARG A 88 9.26 3.58 15.14
C ARG A 88 8.13 3.12 14.22
N PHE A 89 7.53 4.03 13.49
CA PHE A 89 6.47 3.70 12.55
C PHE A 89 6.98 2.85 11.38
N ILE A 90 8.13 3.16 10.81
CA ILE A 90 8.77 2.32 9.79
C ILE A 90 9.01 0.89 10.29
N GLN A 91 9.46 0.73 11.52
CA GLN A 91 9.64 -0.61 12.13
C GLN A 91 8.31 -1.36 12.27
N ILE A 92 7.25 -0.67 12.65
CA ILE A 92 5.88 -1.24 12.72
C ILE A 92 5.42 -1.68 11.33
N LEU A 93 5.62 -0.84 10.31
CA LEU A 93 5.28 -1.18 8.92
C LEU A 93 6.05 -2.41 8.45
N SER A 94 7.36 -2.43 8.67
CA SER A 94 8.24 -3.54 8.27
C SER A 94 7.86 -4.85 8.96
N SER A 95 7.58 -4.82 10.27
CA SER A 95 7.16 -6.03 11.01
C SER A 95 5.81 -6.59 10.55
N SER A 96 4.94 -5.74 10.01
CA SER A 96 3.62 -6.14 9.51
C SER A 96 3.64 -6.61 8.06
N GLU A 97 4.67 -6.24 7.29
CA GLU A 97 4.80 -6.47 5.85
C GLU A 97 4.63 -7.94 5.47
N ASP A 98 5.34 -8.84 6.13
CA ASP A 98 5.30 -10.28 5.81
C ASP A 98 3.91 -10.88 5.99
N ARG A 99 3.24 -10.53 7.06
CA ARG A 99 1.90 -11.02 7.34
C ARG A 99 0.90 -10.54 6.29
N ILE A 100 1.01 -9.27 5.90
CA ILE A 100 0.14 -8.66 4.89
C ILE A 100 0.41 -9.28 3.52
N ASN A 101 1.66 -9.41 3.12
CA ASN A 101 2.06 -10.00 1.85
C ASN A 101 1.66 -11.48 1.76
N LYS A 102 1.85 -12.27 2.81
CA LYS A 102 1.36 -13.66 2.87
C LYS A 102 -0.15 -13.75 2.69
N GLY A 103 -0.90 -12.83 3.30
CA GLY A 103 -2.36 -12.76 3.14
C GLY A 103 -2.76 -12.42 1.69
N ASN A 104 -2.10 -11.45 1.10
CA ASN A 104 -2.33 -11.05 -0.28
C ASN A 104 -1.97 -12.16 -1.27
N TYR A 105 -0.83 -12.80 -1.07
CA TYR A 105 -0.39 -13.94 -1.89
C TYR A 105 -1.36 -15.13 -1.84
N LYS A 106 -1.87 -15.47 -0.66
CA LYS A 106 -2.88 -16.52 -0.52
C LYS A 106 -4.14 -16.20 -1.32
N LYS A 107 -4.61 -14.96 -1.29
CA LYS A 107 -5.76 -14.51 -2.08
C LYS A 107 -5.49 -14.61 -3.58
N MET A 108 -4.29 -14.25 -4.01
CA MET A 108 -3.88 -14.32 -5.41
C MET A 108 -3.77 -15.77 -5.90
N THR A 109 -3.11 -16.64 -5.15
CA THR A 109 -2.97 -18.06 -5.52
C THR A 109 -4.31 -18.79 -5.54
N PHE A 110 -5.25 -18.40 -4.68
CA PHE A 110 -6.61 -18.93 -4.73
C PHE A 110 -7.34 -18.50 -5.98
N LYS A 111 -7.22 -17.23 -6.38
CA LYS A 111 -7.83 -16.70 -7.61
C LYS A 111 -7.18 -17.28 -8.88
N SER A 112 -5.86 -17.46 -8.88
CA SER A 112 -5.15 -18.04 -10.05
C SER A 112 -5.43 -19.52 -10.28
N LYS A 113 -5.95 -20.22 -9.26
CA LYS A 113 -6.42 -21.60 -9.38
C LYS A 113 -7.85 -21.72 -9.91
N GLN A 114 -8.66 -20.67 -9.82
CA GLN A 114 -9.87 -20.57 -10.62
C GLN A 114 -9.36 -20.33 -12.04
N GLU A 115 -9.49 -21.35 -12.90
CA GLU A 115 -9.14 -21.26 -14.31
C GLU A 115 -9.65 -19.94 -14.85
N PHE A 116 -8.73 -19.05 -15.22
CA PHE A 116 -9.07 -17.86 -15.96
C PHE A 116 -9.57 -18.37 -17.31
N GLU A 117 -10.86 -18.54 -17.44
CA GLU A 117 -11.47 -18.73 -18.75
C GLU A 117 -11.05 -17.54 -19.61
N ARG A 118 -10.20 -17.81 -20.59
CA ARG A 118 -9.82 -16.76 -21.54
C ARG A 118 -11.10 -16.23 -22.15
N PRO A 119 -11.32 -14.91 -22.13
CA PRO A 119 -12.53 -14.35 -22.70
C PRO A 119 -12.62 -14.78 -24.18
N THR A 120 -13.72 -15.37 -24.53
CA THR A 120 -13.96 -15.89 -25.90
C THR A 120 -14.48 -14.81 -26.84
N ASN A 121 -14.90 -13.67 -26.27
CA ASN A 121 -15.43 -12.54 -27.04
C ASN A 121 -15.07 -11.20 -26.39
N VAL A 122 -15.23 -10.12 -27.14
CA VAL A 122 -14.89 -8.75 -26.71
C VAL A 122 -15.70 -8.30 -25.48
N LYS A 123 -16.96 -8.72 -25.37
CA LYS A 123 -17.84 -8.34 -24.25
C LYS A 123 -17.34 -8.94 -22.93
N ASP A 124 -16.94 -10.20 -22.95
CA ASP A 124 -16.39 -10.91 -21.78
C ASP A 124 -15.02 -10.34 -21.42
N ALA A 125 -14.20 -9.98 -22.41
CA ALA A 125 -12.92 -9.32 -22.19
C ALA A 125 -13.08 -7.95 -21.52
N ILE A 126 -14.05 -7.16 -21.94
CA ILE A 126 -14.40 -5.86 -21.33
C ILE A 126 -14.92 -6.06 -19.90
N ALA A 127 -15.81 -7.02 -19.68
CA ALA A 127 -16.34 -7.33 -18.36
C ALA A 127 -15.22 -7.78 -17.41
N LEU A 128 -14.31 -8.60 -17.86
CA LEU A 128 -13.13 -9.04 -17.10
C LEU A 128 -12.20 -7.87 -16.79
N TYR A 129 -11.97 -6.99 -17.76
CA TYR A 129 -11.12 -5.80 -17.60
C TYR A 129 -11.63 -4.84 -16.52
N TYR A 130 -12.95 -4.61 -16.45
CA TYR A 130 -13.54 -3.68 -15.49
C TYR A 130 -13.83 -4.32 -14.12
N ASN A 131 -14.14 -5.61 -14.10
CA ASN A 131 -14.59 -6.28 -12.87
C ASN A 131 -13.48 -7.04 -12.14
N ASP A 132 -12.39 -7.41 -12.82
CA ASP A 132 -11.25 -8.05 -12.16
C ASP A 132 -10.06 -7.11 -12.06
N PRO A 133 -9.77 -6.59 -10.86
CA PRO A 133 -8.66 -5.69 -10.63
C PRO A 133 -7.29 -6.33 -10.96
N PHE A 134 -7.22 -7.66 -11.06
CA PHE A 134 -5.99 -8.38 -11.44
C PHE A 134 -5.79 -8.46 -12.95
N PHE A 135 -6.82 -8.23 -13.73
CA PHE A 135 -6.74 -8.25 -15.18
C PHE A 135 -6.35 -6.93 -15.81
N HIS A 136 -6.12 -5.90 -15.02
CA HIS A 136 -5.73 -4.59 -15.53
C HIS A 136 -4.34 -4.64 -16.16
N PRO A 137 -4.15 -4.27 -17.45
CA PRO A 137 -2.88 -4.38 -18.17
C PRO A 137 -1.73 -3.56 -17.55
N HIS A 138 -2.05 -2.54 -16.76
CA HIS A 138 -1.09 -1.74 -16.00
C HIS A 138 -0.93 -2.20 -14.54
N HIS A 139 -1.58 -3.31 -14.16
CA HIS A 139 -1.35 -3.86 -12.83
C HIS A 139 0.08 -4.40 -12.76
N PRO A 140 0.90 -4.01 -11.76
CA PRO A 140 2.28 -4.51 -11.66
C PRO A 140 2.37 -6.04 -11.69
N LEU A 141 1.35 -6.73 -11.20
CA LEU A 141 1.24 -8.17 -11.27
C LEU A 141 0.90 -8.67 -12.70
N HIS A 142 0.41 -7.84 -13.60
CA HIS A 142 0.19 -8.26 -14.98
C HIS A 142 1.51 -8.48 -15.72
N HIS A 143 2.53 -7.71 -15.42
CA HIS A 143 3.90 -7.96 -15.89
C HIS A 143 4.53 -9.19 -15.21
N VAL A 144 4.04 -9.54 -14.05
CA VAL A 144 4.45 -10.69 -13.24
C VAL A 144 3.62 -11.95 -13.60
N TYR A 145 2.52 -11.84 -14.38
CA TYR A 145 1.77 -12.98 -14.95
C TYR A 145 2.51 -13.69 -16.10
N GLY A 146 3.62 -13.15 -16.61
CA GLY A 146 4.65 -13.97 -17.19
C GLY A 146 5.18 -14.96 -16.13
N ASP A 147 5.98 -15.91 -16.51
CA ASP A 147 6.43 -17.02 -15.64
C ASP A 147 7.17 -16.59 -14.33
N ALA A 148 7.55 -15.31 -14.21
CA ALA A 148 8.26 -14.78 -13.06
C ALA A 148 7.44 -14.75 -11.75
N TRP A 149 6.14 -14.51 -11.77
CA TRP A 149 5.33 -14.48 -10.55
C TRP A 149 5.18 -15.84 -9.90
N LYS A 150 5.24 -16.92 -10.68
CA LYS A 150 5.19 -18.30 -10.19
C LYS A 150 6.38 -18.64 -9.33
N THR A 151 7.46 -17.88 -9.43
CA THR A 151 8.71 -18.10 -8.70
C THR A 151 8.78 -17.34 -7.38
N ILE A 152 7.96 -16.29 -7.18
CA ILE A 152 7.92 -15.55 -5.91
C ILE A 152 7.13 -16.34 -4.87
N ARG A 153 7.84 -17.00 -3.97
CA ARG A 153 7.26 -17.81 -2.90
C ARG A 153 7.32 -17.05 -1.58
N TYR A 154 6.29 -16.26 -1.29
CA TYR A 154 6.17 -15.54 -0.01
C TYR A 154 6.07 -16.46 1.22
N ASN A 155 6.03 -17.77 1.04
CA ASN A 155 5.77 -18.74 2.11
C ASN A 155 7.00 -19.47 2.66
N THR A 156 8.18 -19.36 2.05
CA THR A 156 9.26 -20.30 2.35
C THR A 156 10.43 -19.71 3.11
N ASN A 157 10.75 -18.45 2.92
CA ASN A 157 11.81 -17.80 3.69
C ASN A 157 11.68 -16.27 3.56
N HIS A 158 11.72 -15.57 4.67
CA HIS A 158 11.60 -14.13 4.73
C HIS A 158 12.58 -13.41 3.78
N ASP A 159 13.82 -13.85 3.78
CA ASP A 159 14.89 -13.22 3.01
C ASP A 159 14.80 -13.53 1.50
N THR A 160 14.18 -14.63 1.13
CA THR A 160 14.14 -15.07 -0.27
C THR A 160 13.14 -14.31 -1.12
N TRP A 161 11.96 -13.95 -0.58
CA TRP A 161 10.98 -13.22 -1.36
C TRP A 161 11.39 -11.76 -1.59
N LYS A 162 12.06 -11.13 -0.63
CA LYS A 162 12.57 -9.77 -0.78
C LYS A 162 13.61 -9.70 -1.89
N SER A 163 14.57 -10.62 -1.87
CA SER A 163 15.59 -10.73 -2.93
C SER A 163 14.96 -10.95 -4.31
N GLN A 164 13.96 -11.83 -4.41
CA GLN A 164 13.24 -12.06 -5.66
C GLN A 164 12.43 -10.83 -6.11
N TYR A 165 11.78 -10.15 -5.17
CA TYR A 165 11.04 -8.93 -5.46
C TYR A 165 11.96 -7.85 -6.03
N TYR A 166 13.09 -7.59 -5.39
CA TYR A 166 14.04 -6.59 -5.85
C TYR A 166 14.68 -6.98 -7.18
N ALA A 167 15.05 -8.23 -7.36
CA ALA A 167 15.61 -8.72 -8.63
C ALA A 167 14.63 -8.60 -9.81
N ASN A 168 13.33 -8.69 -9.55
CA ASN A 168 12.31 -8.56 -10.59
C ASN A 168 11.86 -7.11 -10.83
N SER A 169 12.09 -6.22 -9.86
CA SER A 169 11.58 -4.84 -9.90
C SER A 169 12.63 -3.82 -10.30
N PHE A 170 13.90 -4.16 -10.17
CA PHE A 170 15.02 -3.26 -10.40
C PHE A 170 16.12 -3.95 -11.20
N ASP A 171 16.92 -3.17 -11.94
CA ASP A 171 18.09 -3.69 -12.63
C ASP A 171 19.16 -4.18 -11.66
N SER A 172 19.94 -5.16 -12.09
CA SER A 172 21.00 -5.77 -11.27
C SER A 172 22.11 -4.79 -10.82
N SER A 173 22.21 -3.65 -11.49
CA SER A 173 23.14 -2.56 -11.15
C SER A 173 22.56 -1.58 -10.11
N THR A 174 21.28 -1.71 -9.73
CA THR A 174 20.61 -0.76 -8.85
C THR A 174 21.03 -0.97 -7.39
N ASN A 175 21.53 0.08 -6.76
CA ASN A 175 21.86 0.07 -5.33
C ASN A 175 20.59 0.22 -4.50
N MET A 176 20.26 -0.79 -3.68
CA MET A 176 19.05 -0.77 -2.85
C MET A 176 19.07 0.31 -1.77
N VAL A 177 20.23 0.72 -1.30
CA VAL A 177 20.36 1.83 -0.34
C VAL A 177 19.91 3.14 -0.99
N ASP A 178 20.32 3.37 -2.24
CA ASP A 178 19.92 4.57 -2.98
C ASP A 178 18.43 4.57 -3.29
N VAL A 179 17.85 3.41 -3.62
CA VAL A 179 16.39 3.25 -3.81
C VAL A 179 15.65 3.64 -2.54
N CYS A 180 16.07 3.14 -1.39
CA CYS A 180 15.45 3.46 -0.11
C CYS A 180 15.63 4.94 0.24
N ALA A 181 16.81 5.51 0.03
CA ALA A 181 17.08 6.92 0.30
C ALA A 181 16.20 7.84 -0.56
N ASN A 182 16.17 7.60 -1.88
CA ASN A 182 15.32 8.35 -2.81
C ASN A 182 13.83 8.24 -2.49
N TYR A 183 13.38 7.06 -2.09
CA TYR A 183 11.99 6.86 -1.65
C TYR A 183 11.69 7.70 -0.41
N TYR A 184 12.61 7.71 0.55
CA TYR A 184 12.50 8.49 1.79
C TYR A 184 12.42 9.99 1.50
N GLU A 185 13.32 10.50 0.67
CA GLU A 185 13.36 11.91 0.24
C GLU A 185 12.09 12.33 -0.52
N SER A 186 11.45 11.37 -1.21
CA SER A 186 10.21 11.64 -1.96
C SER A 186 8.97 11.76 -1.06
N ILE A 187 9.01 11.24 0.17
CA ILE A 187 7.89 11.25 1.12
C ILE A 187 7.96 12.48 2.05
N ILE A 188 9.15 12.96 2.35
CA ILE A 188 9.41 14.05 3.27
C ILE A 188 9.47 15.39 2.54
#